data_b8603c0072388c69b11051bafcf9e583
#
_entry.id   b8603c0072388c69b11051bafcf9e583
#
_cell.length_a   1.000
_cell.length_b   1.000
_cell.length_c   1.000
_cell.angle_alpha   90.00
_cell.angle_beta   90.00
_cell.angle_gamma   90.00
#
_symmetry.space_group_name_H-M   'P 1'
#
loop_
_entity.id
_entity.type
_entity.pdbx_description
1 polymer ?
#
loop_
_entity_poly.entity_id
_entity_poly.type
_entity_poly.pdbx_seq_one_letter_code
_entity_poly.pdbx_strand_id
1 'polypeptide(L)'
;MTQERHTVVLPGAELALVLHLPDGSAPVPCVIALHGLSAGKDSDKYLLLGDESTRAGLALARFDFRGCGESSGREDQTTIGTRLEDARAVLALLERHPRIDRRFGILGSSLGGFVALHLAAERAGLPVATWNAPANLEDLGDDAQHSQGIGIPFLLEISSHRYVVSPVGVACHLAIHGEADEVVPVEHGTILHARAAEPCDLVIIPGADHRLTDPGHRRDAVARSLDWLSRYLR
;
A
#
# COMPACT_ATOMS: atom_id res chain seq x y z
N MET A 1 -3.92 6.07 -22.40
CA MET A 1 -3.50 6.20 -20.97
C MET A 1 -2.81 7.53 -20.77
N THR A 2 -3.20 8.29 -19.77
CA THR A 2 -2.60 9.59 -19.41
C THR A 2 -1.98 9.47 -18.02
N GLN A 3 -0.83 10.12 -17.81
CA GLN A 3 -0.22 10.27 -16.50
C GLN A 3 -0.21 11.75 -16.12
N GLU A 4 -0.66 12.04 -14.90
CA GLU A 4 -0.62 13.37 -14.31
C GLU A 4 0.30 13.35 -13.09
N ARG A 5 1.12 14.40 -12.94
CA ARG A 5 1.97 14.60 -11.76
C ARG A 5 1.32 15.63 -10.84
N HIS A 6 1.24 15.30 -9.58
CA HIS A 6 0.68 16.17 -8.55
C HIS A 6 1.63 16.29 -7.37
N THR A 7 1.56 17.41 -6.67
CA THR A 7 2.16 17.59 -5.36
C THR A 7 1.05 17.68 -4.33
N VAL A 8 1.09 16.82 -3.33
CA VAL A 8 0.17 16.86 -2.18
C VAL A 8 0.85 17.63 -1.07
N VAL A 9 0.30 18.81 -0.73
CA VAL A 9 0.88 19.68 0.31
C VAL A 9 0.24 19.41 1.66
N LEU A 10 1.07 19.12 2.64
CA LEU A 10 0.73 18.88 4.04
C LEU A 10 1.49 19.86 4.94
N PRO A 11 1.06 20.10 6.17
CA PRO A 11 1.89 20.79 7.15
C PRO A 11 3.23 20.07 7.33
N GLY A 12 4.33 20.72 6.91
CA GLY A 12 5.69 20.19 7.04
C GLY A 12 6.11 19.12 6.02
N ALA A 13 5.31 18.83 4.99
CA ALA A 13 5.68 17.89 3.94
C ALA A 13 5.01 18.20 2.58
N GLU A 14 5.71 17.84 1.52
CA GLU A 14 5.19 17.81 0.14
C GLU A 14 5.40 16.41 -0.41
N LEU A 15 4.33 15.77 -0.92
CA LEU A 15 4.39 14.42 -1.45
C LEU A 15 4.29 14.44 -2.97
N ALA A 16 5.18 13.71 -3.61
CA ALA A 16 5.16 13.50 -5.05
C ALA A 16 4.20 12.34 -5.41
N LEU A 17 3.23 12.62 -6.25
CA LEU A 17 2.20 11.69 -6.71
C LEU A 17 2.16 11.63 -8.23
N VAL A 18 1.97 10.44 -8.77
CA VAL A 18 1.65 10.19 -10.17
C VAL A 18 0.30 9.48 -10.25
N LEU A 19 -0.63 10.10 -10.96
CA LEU A 19 -1.95 9.55 -11.23
C LEU A 19 -1.99 9.00 -12.65
N HIS A 20 -2.22 7.70 -12.77
CA HIS A 20 -2.48 7.02 -14.04
C HIS A 20 -3.98 7.02 -14.30
N LEU A 21 -4.39 7.48 -15.46
CA LEU A 21 -5.80 7.55 -15.87
C LEU A 21 -6.02 6.71 -17.14
N PRO A 22 -7.08 5.88 -17.17
CA PRO A 22 -7.47 5.21 -18.41
C PRO A 22 -7.94 6.23 -19.46
N ASP A 23 -7.98 5.81 -20.72
CA ASP A 23 -8.50 6.63 -21.81
C ASP A 23 -9.98 6.98 -21.57
N GLY A 24 -10.41 8.10 -22.18
CA GLY A 24 -11.76 8.62 -22.00
C GLY A 24 -11.82 9.82 -21.04
N SER A 25 -13.03 10.34 -20.82
CA SER A 25 -13.26 11.52 -19.99
C SER A 25 -14.16 11.24 -18.75
N ALA A 26 -14.78 10.07 -18.69
CA ALA A 26 -15.64 9.69 -17.57
C ALA A 26 -14.86 9.50 -16.27
N PRO A 27 -15.42 9.85 -15.11
CA PRO A 27 -14.83 9.50 -13.82
C PRO A 27 -14.77 7.97 -13.64
N VAL A 28 -13.69 7.50 -13.00
CA VAL A 28 -13.42 6.08 -12.77
C VAL A 28 -13.02 5.83 -11.32
N PRO A 29 -13.15 4.60 -10.81
CA PRO A 29 -12.60 4.22 -9.50
C PRO A 29 -11.07 4.34 -9.49
N CYS A 30 -10.51 4.57 -8.31
CA CYS A 30 -9.06 4.75 -8.14
C CYS A 30 -8.47 3.81 -7.10
N VAL A 31 -7.39 3.14 -7.45
CA VAL A 31 -6.55 2.40 -6.52
C VAL A 31 -5.40 3.30 -6.04
N ILE A 32 -5.14 3.31 -4.74
CA ILE A 32 -4.01 4.03 -4.14
C ILE A 32 -2.94 3.02 -3.76
N ALA A 33 -1.72 3.18 -4.28
CA ALA A 33 -0.60 2.29 -4.03
C ALA A 33 0.33 2.87 -2.94
N LEU A 34 0.56 2.07 -1.90
CA LEU A 34 1.33 2.39 -0.70
C LEU A 34 2.60 1.54 -0.68
N HIS A 35 3.76 2.17 -0.86
CA HIS A 35 5.03 1.48 -0.88
C HIS A 35 5.56 1.14 0.53
N GLY A 36 6.47 0.17 0.61
CA GLY A 36 7.12 -0.24 1.85
C GLY A 36 8.26 0.68 2.29
N LEU A 37 8.99 0.23 3.31
CA LEU A 37 10.19 0.89 3.82
C LEU A 37 11.29 0.89 2.74
N SER A 38 12.09 1.97 2.69
CA SER A 38 13.21 2.12 1.74
C SER A 38 12.83 1.82 0.28
N ALA A 39 11.59 2.14 -0.09
CA ALA A 39 11.04 1.96 -1.43
C ALA A 39 10.46 3.29 -1.95
N GLY A 40 9.90 3.28 -3.15
CA GLY A 40 9.28 4.45 -3.74
C GLY A 40 8.23 4.08 -4.80
N LYS A 41 7.48 5.10 -5.22
CA LYS A 41 6.39 5.00 -6.20
C LYS A 41 6.84 4.46 -7.57
N ASP A 42 8.12 4.59 -7.92
CA ASP A 42 8.65 4.26 -9.25
C ASP A 42 9.26 2.85 -9.34
N SER A 43 9.04 2.00 -8.33
CA SER A 43 9.47 0.60 -8.44
C SER A 43 8.68 -0.15 -9.52
N ASP A 44 9.34 -1.13 -10.18
CA ASP A 44 8.78 -1.90 -11.31
C ASP A 44 7.37 -2.44 -11.06
N LYS A 45 7.09 -2.88 -9.82
CA LYS A 45 5.78 -3.42 -9.46
C LYS A 45 4.67 -2.38 -9.52
N TYR A 46 4.97 -1.11 -9.18
CA TYR A 46 3.98 -0.04 -9.24
C TYR A 46 3.85 0.57 -10.63
N LEU A 47 4.92 0.53 -11.43
CA LEU A 47 4.83 0.87 -12.86
C LEU A 47 3.93 -0.13 -13.60
N LEU A 48 4.18 -1.43 -13.40
CA LEU A 48 3.32 -2.49 -13.95
C LEU A 48 1.87 -2.36 -13.46
N LEU A 49 1.67 -2.13 -12.16
CA LEU A 49 0.34 -1.94 -11.59
C LEU A 49 -0.39 -0.76 -12.25
N GLY A 50 0.31 0.35 -12.53
CA GLY A 50 -0.25 1.51 -13.23
C GLY A 50 -0.76 1.18 -14.63
N ASP A 51 0.04 0.46 -15.39
CA ASP A 51 -0.32 0.06 -16.74
C ASP A 51 -1.50 -0.91 -16.75
N GLU A 52 -1.49 -1.93 -15.89
CA GLU A 52 -2.55 -2.93 -15.83
C GLU A 52 -3.86 -2.35 -15.22
N SER A 53 -3.77 -1.44 -14.23
CA SER A 53 -4.95 -0.77 -13.67
C SER A 53 -5.70 0.02 -14.75
N THR A 54 -4.97 0.78 -15.57
CA THR A 54 -5.59 1.57 -16.64
C THR A 54 -6.22 0.70 -17.72
N ARG A 55 -5.65 -0.47 -18.04
CA ARG A 55 -6.25 -1.47 -18.94
C ARG A 55 -7.52 -2.07 -18.35
N ALA A 56 -7.58 -2.22 -17.03
CA ALA A 56 -8.77 -2.68 -16.30
C ALA A 56 -9.84 -1.59 -16.11
N GLY A 57 -9.62 -0.36 -16.61
CA GLY A 57 -10.53 0.76 -16.46
C GLY A 57 -10.49 1.45 -15.09
N LEU A 58 -9.44 1.23 -14.31
CA LEU A 58 -9.20 1.85 -13.02
C LEU A 58 -8.11 2.93 -13.13
N ALA A 59 -8.26 4.01 -12.39
CA ALA A 59 -7.13 4.90 -12.12
C ALA A 59 -6.20 4.27 -11.09
N LEU A 60 -4.90 4.62 -11.16
CA LEU A 60 -3.93 4.29 -10.12
C LEU A 60 -3.21 5.56 -9.66
N ALA A 61 -3.25 5.82 -8.37
CA ALA A 61 -2.42 6.82 -7.72
C ALA A 61 -1.26 6.14 -6.99
N ARG A 62 -0.03 6.37 -7.43
CA ARG A 62 1.20 5.96 -6.76
C ARG A 62 1.94 7.19 -6.28
N PHE A 63 2.36 7.20 -5.04
CA PHE A 63 3.03 8.35 -4.44
C PHE A 63 4.20 7.91 -3.56
N ASP A 64 5.13 8.82 -3.32
CA ASP A 64 6.19 8.63 -2.34
C ASP A 64 5.71 9.16 -0.98
N PHE A 65 5.82 8.34 0.06
CA PHE A 65 5.66 8.81 1.44
C PHE A 65 6.69 9.92 1.76
N ARG A 66 6.38 10.79 2.73
CA ARG A 66 7.35 11.79 3.18
C ARG A 66 8.71 11.15 3.48
N GLY A 67 9.77 11.83 3.08
CA GLY A 67 11.14 11.34 3.23
C GLY A 67 11.59 10.28 2.23
N CYS A 68 10.72 9.85 1.31
CA CYS A 68 11.03 8.86 0.28
C CYS A 68 10.99 9.48 -1.12
N GLY A 69 11.78 8.93 -2.03
CA GLY A 69 11.76 9.29 -3.46
C GLY A 69 11.85 10.78 -3.73
N GLU A 70 10.83 11.33 -4.41
CA GLU A 70 10.74 12.77 -4.75
C GLU A 70 9.96 13.59 -3.69
N SER A 71 9.43 12.96 -2.64
CA SER A 71 8.75 13.64 -1.54
C SER A 71 9.73 14.30 -0.58
N SER A 72 9.33 15.42 0.02
CA SER A 72 10.16 16.13 0.99
C SER A 72 10.28 15.41 2.33
N GLY A 73 11.27 15.78 3.13
CA GLY A 73 11.50 15.23 4.45
C GLY A 73 12.63 14.19 4.50
N ARG A 74 12.62 13.36 5.54
CA ARG A 74 13.60 12.29 5.76
C ARG A 74 12.87 11.04 6.23
N GLU A 75 13.20 9.89 5.66
CA GLU A 75 12.52 8.62 5.96
C GLU A 75 12.72 8.20 7.41
N ASP A 76 13.90 8.43 7.99
CA ASP A 76 14.21 8.14 9.39
C ASP A 76 13.43 9.00 10.42
N GLN A 77 12.69 10.00 9.96
CA GLN A 77 11.79 10.81 10.79
C GLN A 77 10.32 10.37 10.64
N THR A 78 10.03 9.38 9.82
CA THR A 78 8.66 8.89 9.59
C THR A 78 8.24 7.87 10.65
N THR A 79 6.93 7.76 10.85
CA THR A 79 6.25 6.81 11.72
C THR A 79 5.08 6.19 10.98
N ILE A 80 4.41 5.19 11.55
CA ILE A 80 3.13 4.69 11.01
C ILE A 80 2.09 5.81 11.00
N GLY A 81 2.04 6.61 12.06
CA GLY A 81 1.13 7.76 12.16
C GLY A 81 1.33 8.77 11.02
N THR A 82 2.57 9.14 10.73
CA THR A 82 2.86 10.08 9.63
C THR A 82 2.58 9.48 8.26
N ARG A 83 2.81 8.19 8.06
CA ARG A 83 2.43 7.49 6.80
C ARG A 83 0.92 7.42 6.62
N LEU A 84 0.15 7.27 7.69
CA LEU A 84 -1.31 7.35 7.65
C LEU A 84 -1.79 8.76 7.32
N GLU A 85 -1.15 9.81 7.85
CA GLU A 85 -1.44 11.21 7.48
C GLU A 85 -1.22 11.44 5.99
N ASP A 86 -0.11 10.96 5.44
CA ASP A 86 0.22 11.06 4.02
C ASP A 86 -0.84 10.39 3.16
N ALA A 87 -1.20 9.14 3.47
CA ALA A 87 -2.20 8.39 2.74
C ALA A 87 -3.58 9.06 2.77
N ARG A 88 -3.99 9.61 3.93
CA ARG A 88 -5.25 10.38 4.05
C ARG A 88 -5.22 11.65 3.21
N ALA A 89 -4.10 12.35 3.14
CA ALA A 89 -3.97 13.56 2.34
C ALA A 89 -4.02 13.27 0.84
N VAL A 90 -3.38 12.18 0.40
CA VAL A 90 -3.49 11.70 -0.98
C VAL A 90 -4.95 11.37 -1.31
N LEU A 91 -5.63 10.62 -0.45
CA LEU A 91 -7.06 10.30 -0.62
C LEU A 91 -7.92 11.56 -0.73
N ALA A 92 -7.70 12.56 0.15
CA ALA A 92 -8.45 13.81 0.14
C ALA A 92 -8.21 14.66 -1.13
N LEU A 93 -7.02 14.60 -1.73
CA LEU A 93 -6.75 15.21 -3.03
C LEU A 93 -7.53 14.50 -4.13
N LEU A 94 -7.49 13.16 -4.16
CA LEU A 94 -8.16 12.35 -5.19
C LEU A 94 -9.67 12.44 -5.12
N GLU A 95 -10.27 12.62 -3.94
CA GLU A 95 -11.72 12.86 -3.76
C GLU A 95 -12.24 14.11 -4.49
N ARG A 96 -11.34 15.06 -4.78
CA ARG A 96 -11.64 16.30 -5.49
C ARG A 96 -11.28 16.25 -6.96
N HIS A 97 -10.63 15.17 -7.40
CA HIS A 97 -10.17 15.06 -8.78
C HIS A 97 -11.35 14.75 -9.72
N PRO A 98 -11.54 15.53 -10.81
CA PRO A 98 -12.73 15.41 -11.67
C PRO A 98 -12.84 14.06 -12.41
N ARG A 99 -11.73 13.35 -12.57
CA ARG A 99 -11.66 12.04 -13.22
C ARG A 99 -11.81 10.86 -12.25
N ILE A 100 -11.99 11.10 -10.95
CA ILE A 100 -12.17 10.05 -9.93
C ILE A 100 -13.61 10.09 -9.41
N ASP A 101 -14.29 8.95 -9.40
CA ASP A 101 -15.69 8.82 -9.01
C ASP A 101 -15.92 8.56 -7.50
N ARG A 102 -14.87 8.71 -6.70
CA ARG A 102 -14.84 8.52 -5.25
C ARG A 102 -15.00 7.06 -4.76
N ARG A 103 -14.97 6.09 -5.65
CA ARG A 103 -14.78 4.69 -5.27
C ARG A 103 -13.28 4.42 -5.20
N PHE A 104 -12.80 4.09 -4.01
CA PHE A 104 -11.37 3.89 -3.77
C PHE A 104 -11.08 2.47 -3.33
N GLY A 105 -9.93 1.95 -3.79
CA GLY A 105 -9.30 0.76 -3.26
C GLY A 105 -7.87 1.09 -2.85
N ILE A 106 -7.30 0.26 -2.00
CA ILE A 106 -5.91 0.43 -1.56
C ILE A 106 -5.13 -0.84 -1.87
N LEU A 107 -3.89 -0.64 -2.33
CA LEU A 107 -2.91 -1.68 -2.43
C LEU A 107 -1.66 -1.27 -1.67
N GLY A 108 -1.23 -2.09 -0.72
CA GLY A 108 -0.03 -1.81 0.06
C GLY A 108 0.96 -2.97 0.04
N SER A 109 2.27 -2.66 -0.02
CA SER A 109 3.31 -3.67 0.02
C SER A 109 4.19 -3.50 1.24
N SER A 110 4.51 -4.62 1.95
CA SER A 110 5.34 -4.62 3.15
C SER A 110 4.77 -3.64 4.20
N LEU A 111 5.57 -2.72 4.75
CA LEU A 111 5.10 -1.69 5.66
C LEU A 111 3.94 -0.85 5.08
N GLY A 112 3.91 -0.62 3.75
CA GLY A 112 2.77 0.03 3.10
C GLY A 112 1.47 -0.78 3.17
N GLY A 113 1.56 -2.12 3.21
CA GLY A 113 0.43 -3.01 3.46
C GLY A 113 -0.10 -2.90 4.89
N PHE A 114 0.79 -2.78 5.87
CA PHE A 114 0.42 -2.53 7.25
C PHE A 114 -0.32 -1.19 7.41
N VAL A 115 0.19 -0.12 6.77
CA VAL A 115 -0.48 1.20 6.71
C VAL A 115 -1.83 1.11 6.00
N ALA A 116 -1.93 0.34 4.89
CA ALA A 116 -3.17 0.14 4.15
C ALA A 116 -4.28 -0.48 5.01
N LEU A 117 -3.95 -1.47 5.83
CA LEU A 117 -4.90 -2.12 6.75
C LEU A 117 -5.41 -1.15 7.81
N HIS A 118 -4.53 -0.33 8.39
CA HIS A 118 -4.96 0.70 9.36
C HIS A 118 -5.87 1.74 8.71
N LEU A 119 -5.56 2.20 7.48
CA LEU A 119 -6.41 3.13 6.75
C LEU A 119 -7.77 2.51 6.40
N ALA A 120 -7.80 1.22 6.01
CA ALA A 120 -9.04 0.50 5.73
C ALA A 120 -9.91 0.30 6.99
N ALA A 121 -9.30 0.09 8.15
CA ALA A 121 -10.01 -0.01 9.42
C ALA A 121 -10.68 1.31 9.85
N GLU A 122 -10.12 2.45 9.46
CA GLU A 122 -10.72 3.77 9.71
C GLU A 122 -11.88 4.08 8.75
N ARG A 123 -11.92 3.41 7.60
CA ARG A 123 -12.87 3.72 6.53
C ARG A 123 -13.56 2.45 6.04
N ALA A 124 -14.68 2.12 6.67
CA ALA A 124 -15.45 0.92 6.35
C ALA A 124 -15.79 0.81 4.85
N GLY A 125 -15.67 -0.38 4.30
CA GLY A 125 -15.99 -0.67 2.90
C GLY A 125 -14.90 -0.32 1.89
N LEU A 126 -13.69 0.02 2.35
CA LEU A 126 -12.55 0.28 1.49
C LEU A 126 -11.86 -1.07 1.14
N PRO A 127 -11.98 -1.57 -0.11
CA PRO A 127 -11.32 -2.81 -0.49
C PRO A 127 -9.80 -2.65 -0.47
N VAL A 128 -9.11 -3.65 0.08
CA VAL A 128 -7.67 -3.61 0.26
C VAL A 128 -7.01 -4.89 -0.27
N ALA A 129 -5.87 -4.72 -0.93
CA ALA A 129 -4.95 -5.79 -1.26
C ALA A 129 -3.60 -5.53 -0.59
N THR A 130 -3.00 -6.54 0.00
CA THR A 130 -1.67 -6.41 0.61
C THR A 130 -0.68 -7.39 -0.02
N TRP A 131 0.56 -6.95 -0.23
CA TRP A 131 1.67 -7.76 -0.69
C TRP A 131 2.72 -7.87 0.40
N ASN A 132 2.99 -9.08 0.89
CA ASN A 132 4.05 -9.36 1.85
C ASN A 132 4.00 -8.42 3.08
N ALA A 133 2.80 -8.17 3.58
CA ALA A 133 2.59 -7.25 4.68
C ALA A 133 2.80 -7.92 6.04
N PRO A 134 3.44 -7.25 7.01
CA PRO A 134 3.55 -7.76 8.37
C PRO A 134 2.19 -7.70 9.10
N ALA A 135 1.90 -8.71 9.90
CA ALA A 135 0.75 -8.73 10.80
C ALA A 135 1.03 -8.03 12.13
N ASN A 136 2.29 -7.94 12.51
CA ASN A 136 2.78 -7.16 13.64
C ASN A 136 4.16 -6.57 13.31
N LEU A 137 4.57 -5.57 14.08
CA LEU A 137 5.86 -4.90 13.93
C LEU A 137 6.81 -5.21 15.10
N GLU A 138 6.40 -6.02 16.09
CA GLU A 138 7.25 -6.44 17.21
C GLU A 138 8.39 -7.34 16.73
N ASP A 139 8.08 -8.21 15.76
CA ASP A 139 9.07 -9.12 15.16
C ASP A 139 10.02 -8.42 14.17
N LEU A 140 9.79 -7.14 13.86
CA LEU A 140 10.79 -6.31 13.18
C LEU A 140 12.00 -5.97 14.06
N GLY A 141 12.04 -6.51 15.23
CA GLY A 141 13.05 -6.64 16.28
C GLY A 141 14.43 -6.02 16.01
N ASP A 142 15.47 -6.72 16.38
CA ASP A 142 16.87 -6.23 16.31
C ASP A 142 17.34 -5.89 14.88
N ASP A 143 16.79 -6.52 13.85
CA ASP A 143 17.13 -6.22 12.45
C ASP A 143 16.53 -4.89 11.98
N ALA A 144 15.40 -4.45 12.55
CA ALA A 144 14.80 -3.15 12.21
C ALA A 144 15.70 -1.98 12.65
N GLN A 145 16.42 -2.11 13.76
CA GLN A 145 17.36 -1.10 14.24
C GLN A 145 18.52 -0.87 13.27
N HIS A 146 18.79 -1.82 12.38
CA HIS A 146 19.84 -1.77 11.35
C HIS A 146 19.27 -1.45 9.96
N SER A 147 17.93 -1.38 9.81
CA SER A 147 17.31 -1.06 8.54
C SER A 147 17.46 0.43 8.21
N GLN A 148 17.99 0.73 7.03
CA GLN A 148 17.97 2.09 6.51
C GLN A 148 16.51 2.57 6.42
N GLY A 149 16.22 3.76 6.96
CA GLY A 149 14.87 4.35 6.93
C GLY A 149 14.07 4.21 8.24
N ILE A 150 14.50 3.40 9.21
CA ILE A 150 13.92 3.38 10.57
C ILE A 150 14.74 4.28 11.48
N GLY A 151 14.09 5.29 12.05
CA GLY A 151 14.70 6.20 12.99
C GLY A 151 14.05 6.18 14.38
N ILE A 152 14.58 7.00 15.28
CA ILE A 152 14.10 7.09 16.66
C ILE A 152 12.59 7.34 16.76
N PRO A 153 11.95 8.23 15.95
CA PRO A 153 10.51 8.45 16.04
C PRO A 153 9.68 7.17 15.80
N PHE A 154 10.08 6.34 14.81
CA PHE A 154 9.42 5.07 14.54
C PHE A 154 9.54 4.10 15.72
N LEU A 155 10.75 3.95 16.28
CA LEU A 155 10.99 3.07 17.44
C LEU A 155 10.20 3.52 18.67
N LEU A 156 10.11 4.82 18.93
CA LEU A 156 9.29 5.38 20.00
C LEU A 156 7.79 5.12 19.78
N GLU A 157 7.31 5.21 18.53
CA GLU A 157 5.91 4.91 18.23
C GLU A 157 5.61 3.42 18.49
N ILE A 158 6.46 2.51 18.04
CA ILE A 158 6.32 1.06 18.31
C ILE A 158 6.35 0.79 19.80
N SER A 159 7.30 1.37 20.54
CA SER A 159 7.38 1.19 22.00
C SER A 159 6.18 1.76 22.76
N SER A 160 5.43 2.68 22.16
CA SER A 160 4.18 3.19 22.72
C SER A 160 2.98 2.26 22.51
N HIS A 161 3.15 1.12 21.86
CA HIS A 161 2.12 0.14 21.48
C HIS A 161 0.96 0.71 20.65
N ARG A 162 1.15 1.83 19.97
CA ARG A 162 0.06 2.48 19.23
C ARG A 162 -0.25 1.78 17.89
N TYR A 163 0.75 1.41 17.13
CA TYR A 163 0.62 0.78 15.81
C TYR A 163 1.55 -0.43 15.71
N VAL A 164 1.40 -1.38 16.63
CA VAL A 164 2.28 -2.56 16.70
C VAL A 164 1.69 -3.73 15.94
N VAL A 165 0.37 -3.84 15.97
CA VAL A 165 -0.37 -4.99 15.42
C VAL A 165 -1.37 -4.52 14.39
N SER A 166 -1.51 -5.29 13.30
CA SER A 166 -2.53 -5.04 12.28
C SER A 166 -3.94 -5.07 12.89
N PRO A 167 -4.86 -4.21 12.42
CA PRO A 167 -6.24 -4.18 12.92
C PRO A 167 -6.97 -5.50 12.63
N VAL A 168 -7.96 -5.79 13.47
CA VAL A 168 -8.87 -6.93 13.33
C VAL A 168 -10.15 -6.49 12.64
N GLY A 169 -10.75 -7.37 11.83
CA GLY A 169 -12.07 -7.13 11.24
C GLY A 169 -12.06 -6.26 9.99
N VAL A 170 -10.91 -6.06 9.35
CA VAL A 170 -10.85 -5.42 8.03
C VAL A 170 -11.49 -6.35 7.00
N ALA A 171 -12.61 -5.92 6.42
CA ALA A 171 -13.30 -6.66 5.36
C ALA A 171 -12.79 -6.27 3.96
N CYS A 172 -13.18 -7.02 2.94
CA CYS A 172 -12.74 -6.84 1.56
C CYS A 172 -11.21 -6.86 1.43
N HIS A 173 -10.54 -7.77 2.18
CA HIS A 173 -9.10 -7.87 2.23
C HIS A 173 -8.58 -9.09 1.47
N LEU A 174 -7.71 -8.86 0.48
CA LEU A 174 -6.89 -9.88 -0.16
C LEU A 174 -5.45 -9.80 0.37
N ALA A 175 -5.00 -10.82 1.10
CA ALA A 175 -3.60 -10.96 1.47
C ALA A 175 -2.86 -11.79 0.40
N ILE A 176 -1.81 -11.23 -0.22
CA ILE A 176 -0.91 -11.96 -1.11
C ILE A 176 0.46 -12.01 -0.43
N HIS A 177 1.02 -13.23 -0.31
CA HIS A 177 2.30 -13.42 0.35
C HIS A 177 3.20 -14.36 -0.43
N GLY A 178 4.48 -14.02 -0.52
CA GLY A 178 5.50 -14.88 -1.12
C GLY A 178 5.87 -16.02 -0.17
N GLU A 179 5.92 -17.26 -0.68
CA GLU A 179 6.31 -18.41 0.13
C GLU A 179 7.77 -18.33 0.61
N ALA A 180 8.65 -17.72 -0.21
CA ALA A 180 10.07 -17.56 0.07
C ALA A 180 10.40 -16.12 0.54
N ASP A 181 9.47 -15.46 1.22
CA ASP A 181 9.70 -14.12 1.78
C ASP A 181 10.69 -14.21 2.95
N GLU A 182 11.88 -13.65 2.74
CA GLU A 182 13.00 -13.66 3.69
C GLU A 182 12.97 -12.48 4.67
N VAL A 183 12.04 -11.52 4.50
CA VAL A 183 11.93 -10.30 5.32
C VAL A 183 10.72 -10.36 6.25
N VAL A 184 9.56 -10.74 5.69
CA VAL A 184 8.31 -10.91 6.43
C VAL A 184 7.87 -12.37 6.23
N PRO A 185 8.03 -13.24 7.22
CA PRO A 185 7.68 -14.65 7.10
C PRO A 185 6.25 -14.88 6.60
N VAL A 186 6.04 -15.92 5.80
CA VAL A 186 4.74 -16.22 5.13
C VAL A 186 3.59 -16.41 6.11
N GLU A 187 3.88 -16.77 7.36
CA GLU A 187 2.92 -16.89 8.46
C GLU A 187 2.16 -15.59 8.73
N HIS A 188 2.79 -14.43 8.46
CA HIS A 188 2.10 -13.14 8.58
C HIS A 188 0.91 -13.04 7.64
N GLY A 189 1.00 -13.58 6.42
CA GLY A 189 -0.14 -13.67 5.50
C GLY A 189 -1.31 -14.46 6.09
N THR A 190 -1.01 -15.61 6.71
CA THR A 190 -2.00 -16.44 7.39
C THR A 190 -2.65 -15.73 8.59
N ILE A 191 -1.85 -15.01 9.39
CA ILE A 191 -2.33 -14.23 10.53
C ILE A 191 -3.24 -13.09 10.04
N LEU A 192 -2.85 -12.38 8.98
CA LEU A 192 -3.65 -11.29 8.39
C LEU A 192 -5.01 -11.80 7.90
N HIS A 193 -5.02 -12.94 7.21
CA HIS A 193 -6.26 -13.56 6.75
C HIS A 193 -7.16 -13.99 7.91
N ALA A 194 -6.60 -14.61 8.95
CA ALA A 194 -7.34 -15.04 10.14
C ALA A 194 -7.92 -13.86 10.94
N ARG A 195 -7.32 -12.68 10.85
CA ARG A 195 -7.81 -11.44 11.51
C ARG A 195 -8.81 -10.66 10.66
N ALA A 196 -8.89 -10.90 9.36
CA ALA A 196 -9.80 -10.21 8.46
C ALA A 196 -11.26 -10.59 8.73
N ALA A 197 -12.18 -9.70 8.34
CA ALA A 197 -13.60 -10.03 8.22
C ALA A 197 -13.95 -10.38 6.77
N GLU A 198 -14.98 -11.18 6.59
CA GLU A 198 -15.49 -11.50 5.25
C GLU A 198 -16.05 -10.24 4.53
N PRO A 199 -15.90 -10.15 3.20
CA PRO A 199 -15.14 -11.07 2.36
C PRO A 199 -13.62 -10.87 2.51
N CYS A 200 -12.88 -11.97 2.60
CA CYS A 200 -11.41 -11.97 2.63
C CYS A 200 -10.85 -13.17 1.88
N ASP A 201 -9.59 -13.09 1.46
CA ASP A 201 -8.89 -14.20 0.79
C ASP A 201 -7.38 -14.12 1.06
N LEU A 202 -6.70 -15.27 0.93
CA LEU A 202 -5.25 -15.43 1.08
C LEU A 202 -4.68 -16.14 -0.13
N VAL A 203 -3.67 -15.56 -0.73
CA VAL A 203 -2.90 -16.17 -1.81
C VAL A 203 -1.44 -16.27 -1.41
N ILE A 204 -0.91 -17.48 -1.35
CA ILE A 204 0.52 -17.72 -1.23
C ILE A 204 1.08 -17.98 -2.64
N ILE A 205 2.08 -17.19 -3.04
CA ILE A 205 2.76 -17.36 -4.34
C ILE A 205 4.00 -18.24 -4.12
N PRO A 206 4.02 -19.46 -4.66
CA PRO A 206 5.14 -20.37 -4.47
C PRO A 206 6.47 -19.79 -4.97
N GLY A 207 7.50 -19.86 -4.13
CA GLY A 207 8.84 -19.38 -4.43
C GLY A 207 9.02 -17.88 -4.59
N ALA A 208 7.98 -17.07 -4.35
CA ALA A 208 8.09 -15.61 -4.44
C ALA A 208 8.82 -15.03 -3.23
N ASP A 209 9.73 -14.09 -3.49
CA ASP A 209 10.49 -13.34 -2.50
C ASP A 209 9.73 -12.10 -1.99
N HIS A 210 10.29 -11.41 -0.98
CA HIS A 210 9.70 -10.21 -0.37
C HIS A 210 9.39 -9.10 -1.38
N ARG A 211 10.24 -8.91 -2.38
CA ARG A 211 10.14 -7.80 -3.35
C ARG A 211 9.35 -8.15 -4.59
N LEU A 212 8.94 -9.41 -4.76
CA LEU A 212 8.36 -9.93 -5.99
C LEU A 212 9.29 -9.64 -7.18
N THR A 213 10.58 -10.02 -7.04
CA THR A 213 11.62 -9.73 -8.03
C THR A 213 11.40 -10.49 -9.33
N ASP A 214 10.89 -11.72 -9.26
CA ASP A 214 10.53 -12.48 -10.46
C ASP A 214 9.36 -11.82 -11.20
N PRO A 215 9.51 -11.54 -12.52
CA PRO A 215 8.44 -10.90 -13.29
C PRO A 215 7.15 -11.71 -13.38
N GLY A 216 7.20 -13.04 -13.25
CA GLY A 216 6.03 -13.91 -13.24
C GLY A 216 5.25 -13.75 -11.94
N HIS A 217 5.93 -13.84 -10.79
CA HIS A 217 5.32 -13.60 -9.47
C HIS A 217 4.70 -12.21 -9.37
N ARG A 218 5.41 -11.20 -9.89
CA ARG A 218 4.92 -9.82 -9.93
C ARG A 218 3.64 -9.67 -10.75
N ARG A 219 3.59 -10.29 -11.94
CA ARG A 219 2.38 -10.27 -12.80
C ARG A 219 1.22 -11.00 -12.14
N ASP A 220 1.46 -12.14 -11.49
CA ASP A 220 0.41 -12.88 -10.78
C ASP A 220 -0.16 -12.06 -9.63
N ALA A 221 0.70 -11.44 -8.80
CA ALA A 221 0.26 -10.58 -7.71
C ALA A 221 -0.56 -9.38 -8.21
N VAL A 222 -0.12 -8.71 -9.28
CA VAL A 222 -0.85 -7.58 -9.90
C VAL A 222 -2.21 -8.04 -10.42
N ALA A 223 -2.26 -9.14 -11.19
CA ALA A 223 -3.51 -9.63 -11.79
C ALA A 223 -4.55 -9.98 -10.71
N ARG A 224 -4.15 -10.73 -9.67
CA ARG A 224 -5.04 -11.10 -8.56
C ARG A 224 -5.53 -9.88 -7.78
N SER A 225 -4.64 -8.92 -7.53
CA SER A 225 -5.02 -7.68 -6.83
C SER A 225 -6.03 -6.87 -7.63
N LEU A 226 -5.84 -6.72 -8.93
CA LEU A 226 -6.76 -5.98 -9.79
C LEU A 226 -8.10 -6.70 -9.97
N ASP A 227 -8.11 -8.03 -10.06
CA ASP A 227 -9.35 -8.80 -10.08
C ASP A 227 -10.16 -8.60 -8.79
N TRP A 228 -9.48 -8.70 -7.64
CA TRP A 228 -10.07 -8.45 -6.33
C TRP A 228 -10.63 -7.04 -6.22
N LEU A 229 -9.79 -6.02 -6.41
CA LEU A 229 -10.18 -4.62 -6.27
C LEU A 229 -11.28 -4.23 -7.26
N SER A 230 -11.21 -4.69 -8.53
CA SER A 230 -12.25 -4.41 -9.52
C SER A 230 -13.61 -4.99 -9.12
N ARG A 231 -13.64 -6.13 -8.43
CA ARG A 231 -14.89 -6.76 -7.96
C ARG A 231 -15.62 -5.88 -6.95
N TYR A 232 -14.91 -5.20 -6.06
CA TYR A 232 -15.47 -4.39 -5.00
C TYR A 232 -15.53 -2.89 -5.32
N LEU A 233 -14.96 -2.47 -6.45
CA LEU A 233 -15.02 -1.08 -6.95
C LEU A 233 -16.06 -0.85 -8.06
N ARG A 234 -16.84 -1.88 -8.39
CA ARG A 234 -17.92 -1.77 -9.39
C ARG A 234 -19.19 -1.14 -8.84
#